data_8bceebd2d961bcc3b882853927effd40
#
_entry.id   8bceebd2d961bcc3b882853927effd40
#
_cell.length_a   1.000
_cell.length_b   1.000
_cell.length_c   1.000
_cell.angle_alpha   90.00
_cell.angle_beta   90.00
_cell.angle_gamma   90.00
#
_symmetry.space_group_name_H-M   'P 1'
#
loop_
_entity.id
_entity.type
_entity.pdbx_description
1 polymer ?
#
loop_
_entity_poly.entity_id
_entity_poly.type
_entity_poly.pdbx_seq_one_letter_code
_entity_poly.pdbx_strand_id
1 'polypeptide(L)'
;MFHAPSLPRPGWRLEGGRFGVGLAANLDLAVDELLTSDLSQFAQATDYDTCWAARLTNADGSLAYPHLLQALMERQHPDGSWGSRTAYVHDRMISTLAVVLLLGLVGKRKRDREQGSAGVGYIWRQASRLEHDVHPTVGFEMILPALLAEGKELGLDLPYAQLQHYEARRAEKLSVLPARGLFKSRTTALHSLEAFAGRVDLDDASTLLLEDGSMAGSPSATAWFLGQFPDWRARYPQSTAYLENLLRINDSGLPAMAPCAIFARTWVLYYLYQGGLLDDREDLLRPHYRYLREHWHPGGVGFSPYMFPDSDDTSMTLLALHRAGYDVDGTPLLAYERDEHFAVFEYELHPSISANLHILEALETLPRSDRQRVRDKIIDYVFRERRPGGYWVDKWHGSVYYPTSQALMALLPHAPNRMDVSLNWLLSTQRTEGSWGQYAPTAEETALVLLPLLLYHRAGWPIPQQPLRLAARYLLSNQGSCEQDYTELWTAKVLYAPSSIIRSVTLAALGLYQDTFGDLG
;
A
#
# COMPACT_ATOMS: atom_id res chain seq x y z
N MET A 1 18.42 -18.05 31.56
CA MET A 1 17.04 -18.54 31.33
C MET A 1 16.10 -17.60 32.05
N PHE A 2 15.57 -16.60 31.38
CA PHE A 2 14.42 -15.83 31.83
C PHE A 2 13.47 -15.77 30.65
N HIS A 3 12.39 -16.56 30.72
CA HIS A 3 11.23 -16.41 29.85
C HIS A 3 10.54 -15.09 30.21
N ALA A 4 10.58 -14.13 29.31
CA ALA A 4 9.63 -13.00 29.35
C ALA A 4 8.24 -13.55 28.97
N PRO A 5 7.20 -13.26 29.76
CA PRO A 5 5.85 -13.66 29.39
C PRO A 5 5.43 -12.88 28.13
N SER A 6 4.98 -13.60 27.12
CA SER A 6 4.30 -13.03 25.98
C SER A 6 3.06 -12.26 26.48
N LEU A 7 3.06 -10.95 26.29
CA LEU A 7 1.88 -10.14 26.54
C LEU A 7 0.74 -10.64 25.63
N PRO A 8 -0.48 -10.85 26.15
CA PRO A 8 -1.61 -11.21 25.33
C PRO A 8 -1.89 -10.05 24.36
N ARG A 9 -1.88 -10.34 23.06
CA ARG A 9 -2.32 -9.40 22.02
C ARG A 9 -3.80 -9.07 22.30
N PRO A 10 -4.22 -7.80 22.32
CA PRO A 10 -5.63 -7.46 22.54
C PRO A 10 -6.43 -7.97 21.34
N GLY A 11 -7.12 -9.07 21.54
CA GLY A 11 -8.12 -9.59 20.62
C GLY A 11 -9.34 -8.66 20.65
N TRP A 12 -9.55 -7.92 19.59
CA TRP A 12 -10.75 -7.13 19.37
C TRP A 12 -11.98 -8.05 19.31
N ARG A 13 -12.79 -8.02 20.33
CA ARG A 13 -14.20 -8.44 20.27
C ARG A 13 -15.01 -7.32 20.89
N LEU A 14 -15.76 -6.61 20.07
CA LEU A 14 -16.96 -5.97 20.58
C LEU A 14 -17.87 -7.13 21.04
N GLU A 15 -18.04 -7.30 22.34
CA GLU A 15 -18.93 -8.33 22.86
C GLU A 15 -20.31 -8.12 22.25
N GLY A 16 -20.83 -9.16 21.58
CA GLY A 16 -22.15 -9.18 20.97
C GLY A 16 -23.25 -9.09 22.03
N GLY A 17 -23.46 -7.88 22.52
CA GLY A 17 -24.50 -7.54 23.51
C GLY A 17 -25.32 -6.37 22.99
N ARG A 18 -26.61 -6.65 22.73
CA ARG A 18 -27.74 -5.73 22.50
C ARG A 18 -27.36 -4.35 21.95
N PHE A 19 -27.61 -4.13 20.67
CA PHE A 19 -27.53 -2.87 19.97
C PHE A 19 -28.35 -1.76 20.69
N GLY A 20 -27.71 -0.79 21.28
CA GLY A 20 -28.25 0.35 22.01
C GLY A 20 -27.14 0.96 22.85
N VAL A 21 -27.07 2.22 23.12
CA VAL A 21 -26.15 3.00 23.98
C VAL A 21 -24.63 2.62 23.93
N GLY A 22 -24.28 1.43 23.48
CA GLY A 22 -22.92 0.89 23.45
C GLY A 22 -22.12 1.19 22.18
N LEU A 23 -22.73 1.53 21.03
CA LEU A 23 -21.99 1.68 19.78
C LEU A 23 -21.11 2.94 19.77
N ALA A 24 -21.66 4.07 20.23
CA ALA A 24 -20.92 5.33 20.30
C ALA A 24 -19.72 5.23 21.25
N ALA A 25 -19.93 4.71 22.47
CA ALA A 25 -18.84 4.54 23.43
C ALA A 25 -17.77 3.55 22.96
N ASN A 26 -18.17 2.50 22.25
CA ASN A 26 -17.25 1.54 21.65
C ASN A 26 -16.47 2.14 20.46
N LEU A 27 -17.10 3.03 19.68
CA LEU A 27 -16.47 3.72 18.56
C LEU A 27 -15.40 4.70 19.05
N ASP A 28 -15.73 5.52 20.08
CA ASP A 28 -14.78 6.45 20.69
C ASP A 28 -13.56 5.73 21.25
N LEU A 29 -13.77 4.65 22.01
CA LEU A 29 -12.69 3.83 22.53
C LEU A 29 -11.81 3.27 21.39
N ALA A 30 -12.42 2.81 20.30
CA ALA A 30 -11.72 2.26 19.15
C ALA A 30 -10.86 3.29 18.42
N VAL A 31 -11.35 4.54 18.33
CA VAL A 31 -10.59 5.67 17.77
C VAL A 31 -9.40 6.01 18.68
N ASP A 32 -9.64 6.08 19.99
CA ASP A 32 -8.59 6.39 20.96
C ASP A 32 -7.48 5.34 20.97
N GLU A 33 -7.86 4.05 20.92
CA GLU A 33 -6.90 2.95 20.78
C GLU A 33 -6.10 3.02 19.47
N LEU A 34 -6.75 3.35 18.36
CA LEU A 34 -6.06 3.52 17.07
C LEU A 34 -5.05 4.66 17.14
N LEU A 35 -5.45 5.82 17.69
CA LEU A 35 -4.56 6.98 17.81
C LEU A 35 -3.42 6.78 18.81
N THR A 36 -3.55 5.87 19.78
CA THR A 36 -2.49 5.54 20.74
C THR A 36 -1.58 4.40 20.27
N SER A 37 -1.97 3.68 19.21
CA SER A 37 -1.20 2.58 18.67
C SER A 37 0.05 3.05 17.89
N ASP A 38 1.00 2.14 17.69
CA ASP A 38 2.12 2.41 16.79
C ASP A 38 1.70 2.25 15.33
N LEU A 39 1.30 3.36 14.71
CA LEU A 39 0.83 3.39 13.33
C LEU A 39 1.90 2.99 12.30
N SER A 40 3.19 3.00 12.67
CA SER A 40 4.28 2.62 11.74
C SER A 40 4.36 1.12 11.47
N GLN A 41 3.73 0.30 12.31
CA GLN A 41 3.74 -1.16 12.24
C GLN A 41 2.41 -1.68 11.66
N PHE A 42 2.13 -1.38 10.42
CA PHE A 42 0.83 -1.65 9.82
C PHE A 42 0.80 -2.73 8.73
N ALA A 43 1.96 -3.19 8.26
CA ALA A 43 2.03 -4.09 7.13
C ALA A 43 2.38 -5.52 7.56
N GLN A 44 1.66 -6.48 6.98
CA GLN A 44 1.93 -7.91 7.14
C GLN A 44 3.15 -8.35 6.32
N ALA A 45 3.73 -9.50 6.68
CA ALA A 45 4.81 -10.11 5.90
C ALA A 45 4.30 -10.56 4.53
N THR A 46 5.07 -10.25 3.48
CA THR A 46 4.82 -10.68 2.10
C THR A 46 5.77 -11.81 1.71
N ASP A 47 5.35 -12.66 0.78
CA ASP A 47 6.19 -13.78 0.33
C ASP A 47 7.37 -13.31 -0.52
N TYR A 48 7.17 -12.28 -1.34
CA TYR A 48 8.21 -11.70 -2.17
C TYR A 48 9.37 -11.14 -1.33
N ASP A 49 9.08 -10.25 -0.38
CA ASP A 49 10.11 -9.60 0.44
C ASP A 49 10.77 -10.59 1.40
N THR A 50 9.98 -11.50 1.99
CA THR A 50 10.48 -12.59 2.83
C THR A 50 11.44 -13.50 2.06
N CYS A 51 11.16 -13.77 0.78
CA CYS A 51 12.00 -14.62 -0.07
C CYS A 51 13.41 -14.04 -0.23
N TRP A 52 13.56 -12.73 -0.37
CA TRP A 52 14.88 -12.10 -0.50
C TRP A 52 15.71 -12.21 0.79
N ALA A 53 15.09 -12.05 1.96
CA ALA A 53 15.79 -12.31 3.21
C ALA A 53 16.15 -13.79 3.42
N ALA A 54 15.29 -14.70 2.95
CA ALA A 54 15.55 -16.15 3.01
C ALA A 54 16.73 -16.60 2.13
N ARG A 55 17.19 -15.76 1.17
CA ARG A 55 18.40 -16.01 0.35
C ARG A 55 19.68 -15.63 1.06
N LEU A 56 19.65 -14.85 2.14
CA LEU A 56 20.85 -14.41 2.85
C LEU A 56 21.59 -15.61 3.47
N THR A 57 22.91 -15.61 3.30
CA THR A 57 23.79 -16.67 3.83
C THR A 57 24.77 -16.11 4.83
N ASN A 58 25.17 -16.96 5.78
CA ASN A 58 26.30 -16.75 6.67
C ASN A 58 27.61 -16.97 5.90
N ALA A 59 28.74 -16.59 6.49
CA ALA A 59 30.08 -16.76 5.89
C ALA A 59 30.43 -18.23 5.60
N ASP A 60 29.81 -19.19 6.28
CA ASP A 60 29.98 -20.62 6.05
C ASP A 60 29.05 -21.19 4.93
N GLY A 61 28.28 -20.33 4.27
CA GLY A 61 27.32 -20.69 3.23
C GLY A 61 25.99 -21.25 3.71
N SER A 62 25.77 -21.35 5.03
CA SER A 62 24.47 -21.73 5.59
C SER A 62 23.47 -20.57 5.47
N LEU A 63 22.16 -20.87 5.37
CA LEU A 63 21.13 -19.84 5.39
C LEU A 63 21.16 -19.04 6.69
N ALA A 64 21.12 -17.71 6.59
CA ALA A 64 21.09 -16.83 7.74
C ALA A 64 19.76 -16.94 8.52
N TYR A 65 18.65 -17.16 7.81
CA TYR A 65 17.30 -17.22 8.35
C TYR A 65 16.54 -18.45 7.84
N PRO A 66 16.93 -19.69 8.23
CA PRO A 66 16.33 -20.92 7.71
C PRO A 66 14.83 -21.07 8.05
N HIS A 67 14.33 -20.42 9.10
CA HIS A 67 12.92 -20.39 9.46
C HIS A 67 12.05 -19.67 8.41
N LEU A 68 12.60 -18.68 7.68
CA LEU A 68 11.88 -17.99 6.63
C LEU A 68 11.58 -18.90 5.43
N LEU A 69 12.53 -19.78 5.06
CA LEU A 69 12.28 -20.79 4.04
C LEU A 69 11.14 -21.72 4.47
N GLN A 70 11.12 -22.15 5.73
CA GLN A 70 10.03 -22.99 6.24
C GLN A 70 8.69 -22.24 6.19
N ALA A 71 8.64 -20.99 6.63
CA ALA A 71 7.43 -20.17 6.60
C ALA A 71 6.89 -20.00 5.17
N LEU A 72 7.77 -19.77 4.18
CA LEU A 72 7.38 -19.71 2.76
C LEU A 72 6.80 -21.05 2.28
N MET A 73 7.41 -22.19 2.66
CA MET A 73 6.91 -23.50 2.29
C MET A 73 5.52 -23.82 2.86
N GLU A 74 5.15 -23.23 3.99
CA GLU A 74 3.85 -23.40 4.64
C GLU A 74 2.76 -22.51 4.03
N ARG A 75 3.15 -21.39 3.37
CA ARG A 75 2.23 -20.39 2.78
C ARG A 75 1.86 -20.65 1.32
N GLN A 76 2.37 -21.73 0.69
CA GLN A 76 1.98 -22.04 -0.68
C GLN A 76 0.47 -22.25 -0.80
N HIS A 77 -0.16 -21.52 -1.72
CA HIS A 77 -1.57 -21.69 -2.02
C HIS A 77 -1.88 -23.04 -2.68
N PRO A 78 -3.13 -23.53 -2.58
CA PRO A 78 -3.54 -24.79 -3.20
C PRO A 78 -3.35 -24.84 -4.72
N ASP A 79 -3.34 -23.68 -5.39
CA ASP A 79 -3.08 -23.56 -6.83
C ASP A 79 -1.60 -23.61 -7.21
N GLY A 80 -0.72 -23.73 -6.22
CA GLY A 80 0.72 -23.79 -6.37
C GLY A 80 1.43 -22.43 -6.31
N SER A 81 0.72 -21.32 -6.17
CA SER A 81 1.29 -19.98 -6.08
C SER A 81 1.75 -19.59 -4.68
N TRP A 82 2.51 -18.52 -4.61
CA TRP A 82 2.78 -17.70 -3.43
C TRP A 82 2.35 -16.26 -3.70
N GLY A 83 2.20 -15.46 -2.64
CA GLY A 83 1.79 -14.07 -2.68
C GLY A 83 0.51 -13.82 -1.89
N SER A 84 -0.15 -12.70 -2.15
CA SER A 84 -1.35 -12.28 -1.44
C SER A 84 -2.49 -13.31 -1.51
N ARG A 85 -3.38 -13.29 -0.50
CA ARG A 85 -4.62 -14.07 -0.51
C ARG A 85 -5.54 -13.63 -1.65
N THR A 86 -5.50 -12.36 -2.01
CA THR A 86 -6.14 -11.84 -3.21
C THR A 86 -5.55 -12.51 -4.45
N ALA A 87 -6.43 -13.04 -5.33
CA ALA A 87 -5.99 -13.71 -6.55
C ALA A 87 -5.53 -12.69 -7.62
N TYR A 88 -4.59 -11.80 -7.24
CA TYR A 88 -3.99 -10.78 -8.10
C TYR A 88 -2.83 -11.39 -8.87
N VAL A 89 -2.93 -11.45 -10.20
CA VAL A 89 -2.00 -12.22 -11.02
C VAL A 89 -0.59 -11.64 -11.00
N HIS A 90 -0.46 -10.30 -11.05
CA HIS A 90 0.85 -9.63 -10.99
C HIS A 90 1.61 -9.93 -9.71
N ASP A 91 0.95 -9.79 -8.55
CA ASP A 91 1.54 -10.11 -7.25
C ASP A 91 1.98 -11.58 -7.19
N ARG A 92 1.01 -12.50 -7.42
CA ARG A 92 1.28 -13.93 -7.31
C ARG A 92 2.30 -14.42 -8.33
N MET A 93 2.41 -13.77 -9.49
CA MET A 93 3.42 -14.08 -10.51
C MET A 93 4.83 -13.84 -9.98
N ILE A 94 5.14 -12.63 -9.50
CA ILE A 94 6.49 -12.30 -9.03
C ILE A 94 6.82 -12.97 -7.70
N SER A 95 5.84 -13.09 -6.79
CA SER A 95 6.03 -13.79 -5.51
C SER A 95 6.32 -15.27 -5.73
N THR A 96 5.53 -15.94 -6.60
CA THR A 96 5.75 -17.34 -6.96
C THR A 96 7.10 -17.53 -7.65
N LEU A 97 7.44 -16.67 -8.60
CA LEU A 97 8.70 -16.75 -9.33
C LEU A 97 9.90 -16.59 -8.38
N ALA A 98 9.85 -15.60 -7.47
CA ALA A 98 10.90 -15.38 -6.48
C ALA A 98 11.12 -16.60 -5.57
N VAL A 99 10.04 -17.24 -5.09
CA VAL A 99 10.15 -18.46 -4.26
C VAL A 99 10.61 -19.66 -5.07
N VAL A 100 10.15 -19.84 -6.31
CA VAL A 100 10.63 -20.91 -7.21
C VAL A 100 12.14 -20.78 -7.45
N LEU A 101 12.66 -19.57 -7.65
CA LEU A 101 14.09 -19.30 -7.78
C LEU A 101 14.84 -19.64 -6.50
N LEU A 102 14.33 -19.22 -5.32
CA LEU A 102 14.92 -19.60 -4.04
C LEU A 102 15.00 -21.12 -3.88
N LEU A 103 13.92 -21.86 -4.22
CA LEU A 103 13.91 -23.33 -4.15
C LEU A 103 14.87 -23.95 -5.15
N GLY A 104 15.08 -23.34 -6.31
CA GLY A 104 16.12 -23.73 -7.28
C GLY A 104 17.54 -23.60 -6.73
N LEU A 105 17.80 -22.58 -5.92
CA LEU A 105 19.10 -22.31 -5.32
C LEU A 105 19.39 -23.21 -4.10
N VAL A 106 18.41 -23.39 -3.20
CA VAL A 106 18.65 -23.99 -1.88
C VAL A 106 17.83 -25.25 -1.60
N GLY A 107 16.81 -25.56 -2.40
CA GLY A 107 15.89 -26.68 -2.21
C GLY A 107 16.55 -28.03 -2.44
N LYS A 108 16.70 -28.84 -1.39
CA LYS A 108 17.33 -30.17 -1.45
C LYS A 108 16.36 -31.32 -1.23
N ARG A 109 15.24 -31.06 -0.53
CA ARG A 109 14.26 -32.09 -0.14
C ARG A 109 13.31 -32.40 -1.30
N LYS A 110 12.67 -33.56 -1.25
CA LYS A 110 11.62 -33.94 -2.21
C LYS A 110 10.47 -32.92 -2.21
N ARG A 111 10.01 -32.52 -1.02
CA ARG A 111 8.95 -31.51 -0.86
C ARG A 111 9.31 -30.18 -1.55
N ASP A 112 10.56 -29.70 -1.42
CA ASP A 112 11.01 -28.45 -2.03
C ASP A 112 10.86 -28.49 -3.56
N ARG A 113 11.22 -29.63 -4.18
CA ARG A 113 11.07 -29.83 -5.62
C ARG A 113 9.60 -29.94 -6.05
N GLU A 114 8.75 -30.63 -5.29
CA GLU A 114 7.33 -30.75 -5.57
C GLU A 114 6.62 -29.39 -5.51
N GLN A 115 6.89 -28.60 -4.48
CA GLN A 115 6.34 -27.26 -4.34
C GLN A 115 6.88 -26.30 -5.41
N GLY A 116 8.18 -26.34 -5.73
CA GLY A 116 8.76 -25.58 -6.83
C GLY A 116 8.12 -25.93 -8.19
N SER A 117 7.90 -27.22 -8.46
CA SER A 117 7.21 -27.67 -9.68
C SER A 117 5.76 -27.19 -9.75
N ALA A 118 5.03 -27.18 -8.62
CA ALA A 118 3.68 -26.62 -8.55
C ALA A 118 3.66 -25.12 -8.86
N GLY A 119 4.67 -24.37 -8.34
CA GLY A 119 4.87 -22.96 -8.63
C GLY A 119 5.16 -22.68 -10.11
N VAL A 120 6.05 -23.45 -10.74
CA VAL A 120 6.29 -23.40 -12.19
C VAL A 120 5.00 -23.64 -12.96
N GLY A 121 4.22 -24.65 -12.56
CA GLY A 121 2.92 -24.93 -13.16
C GLY A 121 1.93 -23.76 -13.04
N TYR A 122 1.93 -23.05 -11.92
CA TYR A 122 1.14 -21.81 -11.74
C TYR A 122 1.58 -20.72 -12.74
N ILE A 123 2.88 -20.45 -12.83
CA ILE A 123 3.44 -19.44 -13.73
C ILE A 123 3.01 -19.69 -15.18
N TRP A 124 3.10 -20.94 -15.65
CA TRP A 124 2.64 -21.32 -16.99
C TRP A 124 1.16 -21.06 -17.22
N ARG A 125 0.29 -21.38 -16.25
CA ARG A 125 -1.16 -21.15 -16.37
C ARG A 125 -1.55 -19.68 -16.37
N GLN A 126 -0.76 -18.82 -15.71
CA GLN A 126 -1.13 -17.41 -15.52
C GLN A 126 -0.41 -16.44 -16.49
N ALA A 127 0.58 -16.90 -17.25
CA ALA A 127 1.38 -16.04 -18.13
C ALA A 127 0.55 -15.22 -19.14
N SER A 128 -0.59 -15.76 -19.60
CA SER A 128 -1.50 -15.06 -20.52
C SER A 128 -2.62 -14.26 -19.82
N ARG A 129 -2.63 -14.20 -18.48
CA ARG A 129 -3.73 -13.63 -17.69
C ARG A 129 -3.36 -12.35 -16.95
N LEU A 130 -2.15 -11.82 -17.13
CA LEU A 130 -1.68 -10.60 -16.46
C LEU A 130 -2.56 -9.37 -16.76
N GLU A 131 -3.20 -9.34 -17.93
CA GLU A 131 -4.11 -8.24 -18.31
C GLU A 131 -5.48 -8.27 -17.60
N HIS A 132 -5.74 -9.29 -16.77
CA HIS A 132 -7.00 -9.37 -16.01
C HIS A 132 -6.99 -8.52 -14.73
N ASP A 133 -5.81 -8.18 -14.21
CA ASP A 133 -5.71 -7.31 -13.06
C ASP A 133 -5.97 -5.85 -13.44
N VAL A 134 -6.39 -5.08 -12.45
CA VAL A 134 -6.74 -3.67 -12.61
C VAL A 134 -5.54 -2.84 -13.09
N HIS A 135 -4.36 -3.11 -12.51
CA HIS A 135 -3.12 -2.43 -12.82
C HIS A 135 -1.90 -3.33 -12.47
N PRO A 136 -0.76 -3.23 -13.17
CA PRO A 136 0.48 -3.87 -12.70
C PRO A 136 0.92 -3.36 -11.32
N THR A 137 1.56 -4.22 -10.52
CA THR A 137 2.18 -3.78 -9.26
C THR A 137 3.41 -2.89 -9.54
N VAL A 138 3.83 -2.12 -8.53
CA VAL A 138 4.94 -1.16 -8.68
C VAL A 138 6.24 -1.87 -9.09
N GLY A 139 6.84 -1.41 -10.17
CA GLY A 139 8.09 -1.97 -10.70
C GLY A 139 7.97 -3.34 -11.37
N PHE A 140 6.75 -3.85 -11.58
CA PHE A 140 6.52 -5.18 -12.18
C PHE A 140 7.28 -5.37 -13.50
N GLU A 141 7.25 -4.38 -14.39
CA GLU A 141 7.93 -4.42 -15.69
C GLU A 141 9.46 -4.44 -15.59
N MET A 142 10.01 -4.10 -14.41
CA MET A 142 11.44 -4.23 -14.12
C MET A 142 11.74 -5.56 -13.43
N ILE A 143 10.89 -5.94 -12.47
CA ILE A 143 11.09 -7.11 -11.59
C ILE A 143 10.88 -8.42 -12.38
N LEU A 144 9.79 -8.55 -13.13
CA LEU A 144 9.48 -9.78 -13.86
C LEU A 144 10.59 -10.20 -14.82
N PRO A 145 11.11 -9.31 -15.72
CA PRO A 145 12.21 -9.70 -16.61
C PRO A 145 13.50 -10.05 -15.88
N ALA A 146 13.79 -9.40 -14.74
CA ALA A 146 14.96 -9.73 -13.93
C ALA A 146 14.88 -11.14 -13.34
N LEU A 147 13.72 -11.50 -12.74
CA LEU A 147 13.49 -12.83 -12.22
C LEU A 147 13.48 -13.91 -13.32
N LEU A 148 12.92 -13.61 -14.50
CA LEU A 148 12.96 -14.52 -15.65
C LEU A 148 14.40 -14.76 -16.14
N ALA A 149 15.25 -13.74 -16.15
CA ALA A 149 16.66 -13.87 -16.52
C ALA A 149 17.38 -14.80 -15.53
N GLU A 150 17.20 -14.63 -14.23
CA GLU A 150 17.72 -15.53 -13.19
C GLU A 150 17.19 -16.97 -13.37
N GLY A 151 15.88 -17.12 -13.66
CA GLY A 151 15.28 -18.44 -13.93
C GLY A 151 15.90 -19.14 -15.12
N LYS A 152 16.30 -18.39 -16.16
CA LYS A 152 16.99 -18.92 -17.33
C LYS A 152 18.41 -19.39 -16.99
N GLU A 153 19.13 -18.66 -16.15
CA GLU A 153 20.46 -19.06 -15.66
C GLU A 153 20.38 -20.34 -14.81
N LEU A 154 19.33 -20.51 -14.04
CA LEU A 154 19.06 -21.75 -13.26
C LEU A 154 18.49 -22.91 -14.09
N GLY A 155 18.27 -22.71 -15.39
CA GLY A 155 17.74 -23.73 -16.30
C GLY A 155 16.27 -24.11 -16.02
N LEU A 156 15.48 -23.22 -15.43
CA LEU A 156 14.07 -23.46 -15.16
C LEU A 156 13.24 -23.43 -16.43
N ASP A 157 12.25 -24.31 -16.55
CA ASP A 157 11.27 -24.30 -17.64
C ASP A 157 10.14 -23.31 -17.33
N LEU A 158 10.26 -22.09 -17.85
CA LEU A 158 9.32 -20.99 -17.64
C LEU A 158 8.76 -20.50 -18.99
N PRO A 159 7.60 -19.81 -19.03
CA PRO A 159 6.95 -19.34 -20.26
C PRO A 159 7.64 -18.10 -20.86
N TYR A 160 8.95 -18.18 -21.13
CA TYR A 160 9.77 -17.06 -21.62
C TYR A 160 9.22 -16.39 -22.87
N ALA A 161 8.76 -17.18 -23.84
CA ALA A 161 8.22 -16.65 -25.11
C ALA A 161 6.92 -15.85 -24.89
N GLN A 162 6.05 -16.29 -23.96
CA GLN A 162 4.79 -15.59 -23.67
C GLN A 162 5.02 -14.27 -22.95
N LEU A 163 6.06 -14.19 -22.11
CA LEU A 163 6.39 -13.03 -21.29
C LEU A 163 7.45 -12.10 -21.93
N GLN A 164 7.92 -12.42 -23.14
CA GLN A 164 8.99 -11.68 -23.82
C GLN A 164 8.68 -10.19 -24.05
N HIS A 165 7.41 -9.83 -24.21
CA HIS A 165 6.97 -8.44 -24.41
C HIS A 165 7.30 -7.53 -23.22
N TYR A 166 7.50 -8.06 -22.01
CA TYR A 166 7.94 -7.29 -20.85
C TYR A 166 9.37 -6.77 -20.97
N GLU A 167 10.21 -7.36 -21.83
CA GLU A 167 11.54 -6.80 -22.13
C GLU A 167 11.43 -5.44 -22.83
N ALA A 168 10.45 -5.26 -23.72
CA ALA A 168 10.19 -3.97 -24.38
C ALA A 168 9.68 -2.93 -23.35
N ARG A 169 8.76 -3.32 -22.46
CA ARG A 169 8.27 -2.45 -21.37
C ARG A 169 9.40 -2.05 -20.41
N ARG A 170 10.30 -2.99 -20.10
CA ARG A 170 11.51 -2.71 -19.31
C ARG A 170 12.40 -1.70 -20.00
N ALA A 171 12.64 -1.86 -21.31
CA ALA A 171 13.46 -0.95 -22.07
C ALA A 171 12.85 0.47 -22.13
N GLU A 172 11.54 0.58 -22.26
CA GLU A 172 10.81 1.84 -22.18
C GLU A 172 11.02 2.53 -20.82
N LYS A 173 10.80 1.81 -19.70
CA LYS A 173 11.08 2.35 -18.36
C LYS A 173 12.53 2.78 -18.16
N LEU A 174 13.47 1.99 -18.66
CA LEU A 174 14.89 2.34 -18.58
C LEU A 174 15.23 3.59 -19.40
N SER A 175 14.49 3.90 -20.47
CA SER A 175 14.74 5.06 -21.32
C SER A 175 14.43 6.40 -20.66
N VAL A 176 13.53 6.44 -19.70
CA VAL A 176 13.17 7.66 -18.94
C VAL A 176 14.04 7.85 -17.70
N LEU A 177 14.76 6.81 -17.28
CA LEU A 177 15.70 6.92 -16.17
C LEU A 177 17.02 7.54 -16.64
N PRO A 178 17.74 8.29 -15.79
CA PRO A 178 19.02 8.89 -16.19
C PRO A 178 20.03 7.80 -16.57
N ALA A 179 20.47 7.81 -17.85
CA ALA A 179 21.38 6.81 -18.41
C ALA A 179 22.74 6.74 -17.69
N ARG A 180 23.15 7.85 -17.07
CA ARG A 180 24.35 7.93 -16.24
C ARG A 180 23.97 8.42 -14.85
N GLY A 181 24.32 7.64 -13.83
CA GLY A 181 24.11 8.04 -12.45
C GLY A 181 22.77 7.64 -11.84
N LEU A 182 22.06 6.64 -12.41
CA LEU A 182 20.82 6.10 -11.85
C LEU A 182 20.98 5.70 -10.36
N PHE A 183 22.16 5.21 -9.97
CA PHE A 183 22.51 4.86 -8.61
C PHE A 183 23.55 5.82 -7.99
N LYS A 184 23.58 7.09 -8.43
CA LYS A 184 24.35 8.19 -7.84
C LYS A 184 23.49 9.19 -7.10
N SER A 185 22.18 9.01 -7.13
CA SER A 185 21.20 9.82 -6.42
C SER A 185 20.05 8.92 -5.93
N ARG A 186 19.37 9.37 -4.89
CA ARG A 186 18.20 8.69 -4.34
C ARG A 186 17.01 8.84 -5.29
N THR A 187 16.58 7.73 -5.90
CA THR A 187 15.43 7.64 -6.79
C THR A 187 14.56 6.44 -6.44
N THR A 188 13.34 6.38 -6.97
CA THR A 188 12.42 5.23 -6.79
C THR A 188 12.97 3.91 -7.31
N ALA A 189 13.94 3.93 -8.23
CA ALA A 189 14.63 2.73 -8.71
C ALA A 189 15.32 1.94 -7.58
N LEU A 190 15.77 2.63 -6.52
CA LEU A 190 16.38 1.99 -5.36
C LEU A 190 15.40 1.09 -4.59
N HIS A 191 14.11 1.42 -4.61
CA HIS A 191 13.08 0.60 -3.96
C HIS A 191 12.97 -0.80 -4.58
N SER A 192 13.36 -0.96 -5.86
CA SER A 192 13.39 -2.24 -6.58
C SER A 192 14.80 -2.57 -7.08
N LEU A 193 15.84 -2.32 -6.26
CA LEU A 193 17.25 -2.45 -6.64
C LEU A 193 17.59 -3.87 -7.13
N GLU A 194 16.92 -4.90 -6.57
CA GLU A 194 17.04 -6.29 -6.98
C GLU A 194 16.70 -6.54 -8.46
N ALA A 195 15.85 -5.69 -9.04
CA ALA A 195 15.50 -5.77 -10.46
C ALA A 195 16.60 -5.26 -11.41
N PHE A 196 17.64 -4.65 -10.86
CA PHE A 196 18.77 -4.10 -11.61
C PHE A 196 20.06 -4.93 -11.44
N ALA A 197 19.96 -6.17 -10.97
CA ALA A 197 21.10 -7.08 -10.84
C ALA A 197 21.99 -7.06 -12.11
N GLY A 198 23.32 -7.01 -11.92
CA GLY A 198 24.29 -6.89 -13.00
C GLY A 198 24.45 -5.48 -13.62
N ARG A 199 23.67 -4.48 -13.18
CA ARG A 199 23.76 -3.08 -13.63
C ARG A 199 24.08 -2.10 -12.49
N VAL A 200 24.13 -2.59 -11.26
CA VAL A 200 24.36 -1.80 -10.05
C VAL A 200 25.85 -1.79 -9.74
N ASP A 201 26.43 -0.61 -9.62
CA ASP A 201 27.68 -0.44 -8.91
C ASP A 201 27.38 -0.47 -7.40
N LEU A 202 27.90 -1.50 -6.72
CA LEU A 202 27.61 -1.73 -5.30
C LEU A 202 28.24 -0.68 -4.38
N ASP A 203 29.37 -0.09 -4.77
CA ASP A 203 30.00 0.97 -4.00
C ASP A 203 29.19 2.27 -4.11
N ASP A 204 28.76 2.63 -5.32
CA ASP A 204 27.82 3.74 -5.52
C ASP A 204 26.51 3.50 -4.74
N ALA A 205 25.88 2.32 -4.87
CA ALA A 205 24.65 1.98 -4.18
C ALA A 205 24.76 2.03 -2.64
N SER A 206 25.91 1.65 -2.09
CA SER A 206 26.16 1.68 -0.64
C SER A 206 26.06 3.09 -0.05
N THR A 207 26.35 4.13 -0.83
CA THR A 207 26.26 5.54 -0.42
C THR A 207 24.83 6.06 -0.37
N LEU A 208 23.88 5.30 -0.94
CA LEU A 208 22.47 5.68 -1.05
C LEU A 208 21.58 5.03 0.02
N LEU A 209 22.14 4.18 0.89
CA LEU A 209 21.43 3.68 2.06
C LEU A 209 20.83 4.85 2.85
N LEU A 210 19.60 4.66 3.31
CA LEU A 210 18.93 5.64 4.14
C LEU A 210 19.50 5.62 5.57
N GLU A 211 19.16 6.62 6.36
CA GLU A 211 19.63 6.79 7.74
C GLU A 211 19.19 5.65 8.68
N ASP A 212 18.12 4.92 8.33
CA ASP A 212 17.68 3.70 9.03
C ASP A 212 18.40 2.42 8.57
N GLY A 213 19.27 2.54 7.57
CA GLY A 213 19.99 1.43 6.95
C GLY A 213 19.25 0.72 5.82
N SER A 214 18.04 1.17 5.47
CA SER A 214 17.28 0.56 4.38
C SER A 214 17.73 1.06 3.00
N MET A 215 17.48 0.27 1.98
CA MET A 215 17.53 0.68 0.59
C MET A 215 16.14 1.19 0.18
N ALA A 216 15.96 2.52 0.25
CA ALA A 216 14.72 3.21 -0.08
C ALA A 216 13.45 2.61 0.59
N GLY A 217 13.55 2.26 1.89
CA GLY A 217 12.43 1.70 2.65
C GLY A 217 11.95 0.32 2.17
N SER A 218 12.76 -0.38 1.35
CA SER A 218 12.42 -1.69 0.80
C SER A 218 13.19 -2.82 1.48
N PRO A 219 12.52 -3.73 2.19
CA PRO A 219 13.15 -4.90 2.79
C PRO A 219 13.80 -5.84 1.77
N SER A 220 13.14 -6.12 0.63
CA SER A 220 13.69 -6.97 -0.43
C SER A 220 14.92 -6.37 -1.10
N ALA A 221 14.91 -5.07 -1.44
CA ALA A 221 16.06 -4.38 -2.00
C ALA A 221 17.23 -4.34 -1.02
N THR A 222 16.95 -4.11 0.28
CA THR A 222 17.96 -4.15 1.35
C THR A 222 18.56 -5.55 1.50
N ALA A 223 17.73 -6.59 1.52
CA ALA A 223 18.19 -7.98 1.61
C ALA A 223 19.00 -8.38 0.37
N TRP A 224 18.54 -8.01 -0.84
CA TRP A 224 19.31 -8.24 -2.07
C TRP A 224 20.69 -7.57 -2.01
N PHE A 225 20.74 -6.28 -1.61
CA PHE A 225 22.00 -5.55 -1.48
C PHE A 225 22.96 -6.23 -0.49
N LEU A 226 22.48 -6.59 0.70
CA LEU A 226 23.29 -7.29 1.69
C LEU A 226 23.81 -8.63 1.19
N GLY A 227 22.99 -9.36 0.43
CA GLY A 227 23.36 -10.66 -0.16
C GLY A 227 24.52 -10.61 -1.16
N GLN A 228 24.94 -9.40 -1.62
CA GLN A 228 26.11 -9.23 -2.48
C GLN A 228 27.44 -9.30 -1.70
N PHE A 229 27.42 -9.34 -0.36
CA PHE A 229 28.61 -9.29 0.47
C PHE A 229 28.63 -10.48 1.44
N PRO A 230 29.70 -11.34 1.43
CA PRO A 230 29.77 -12.48 2.36
C PRO A 230 29.87 -12.06 3.83
N ASP A 231 30.39 -10.87 4.10
CA ASP A 231 30.57 -10.29 5.42
C ASP A 231 29.53 -9.21 5.78
N TRP A 232 28.36 -9.26 5.15
CA TRP A 232 27.33 -8.21 5.20
C TRP A 232 26.95 -7.75 6.62
N ARG A 233 26.90 -8.66 7.61
CA ARG A 233 26.59 -8.28 9.01
C ARG A 233 27.62 -7.33 9.60
N ALA A 234 28.90 -7.57 9.35
CA ALA A 234 29.98 -6.74 9.86
C ALA A 234 30.13 -5.45 9.04
N ARG A 235 29.94 -5.55 7.72
CA ARG A 235 30.11 -4.43 6.80
C ARG A 235 28.96 -3.42 6.85
N TYR A 236 27.72 -3.91 7.03
CA TYR A 236 26.50 -3.09 7.04
C TYR A 236 25.65 -3.37 8.30
N PRO A 237 26.13 -3.04 9.50
CA PRO A 237 25.44 -3.36 10.74
C PRO A 237 24.08 -2.66 10.87
N GLN A 238 23.93 -1.46 10.31
CA GLN A 238 22.68 -0.70 10.35
C GLN A 238 21.60 -1.32 9.45
N SER A 239 21.95 -1.73 8.22
CA SER A 239 21.05 -2.46 7.33
C SER A 239 20.69 -3.84 7.89
N THR A 240 21.63 -4.49 8.58
CA THR A 240 21.37 -5.73 9.31
C THR A 240 20.34 -5.50 10.42
N ALA A 241 20.53 -4.48 11.24
CA ALA A 241 19.60 -4.13 12.32
C ALA A 241 18.20 -3.76 11.76
N TYR A 242 18.13 -3.09 10.62
CA TYR A 242 16.87 -2.79 9.93
C TYR A 242 16.09 -4.08 9.63
N LEU A 243 16.69 -5.06 8.94
CA LEU A 243 16.03 -6.34 8.62
C LEU A 243 15.68 -7.14 9.88
N GLU A 244 16.60 -7.25 10.84
CA GLU A 244 16.39 -8.01 12.08
C GLU A 244 15.30 -7.41 12.96
N ASN A 245 15.14 -6.08 12.98
CA ASN A 245 14.04 -5.42 13.66
C ASN A 245 12.69 -5.76 13.00
N LEU A 246 12.60 -5.74 11.67
CA LEU A 246 11.38 -6.11 10.95
C LEU A 246 11.01 -7.58 11.18
N LEU A 247 11.99 -8.49 11.14
CA LEU A 247 11.78 -9.92 11.42
C LEU A 247 11.34 -10.16 12.87
N ARG A 248 11.82 -9.36 13.83
CA ARG A 248 11.39 -9.46 15.23
C ARG A 248 9.95 -9.01 15.44
N ILE A 249 9.48 -8.03 14.66
CA ILE A 249 8.10 -7.53 14.71
C ILE A 249 7.15 -8.51 14.00
N ASN A 250 7.60 -9.06 12.86
CA ASN A 250 6.83 -9.97 12.03
C ASN A 250 7.50 -11.35 12.00
N ASP A 251 7.27 -12.17 13.01
CA ASP A 251 7.90 -13.50 13.18
C ASP A 251 7.96 -14.36 11.90
N SER A 252 7.03 -14.13 10.96
CA SER A 252 6.88 -14.93 9.74
C SER A 252 7.57 -14.36 8.51
N GLY A 253 8.16 -13.15 8.55
CA GLY A 253 8.84 -12.58 7.39
C GLY A 253 8.90 -11.06 7.33
N LEU A 254 9.12 -10.52 6.14
CA LEU A 254 9.30 -9.10 5.89
C LEU A 254 8.08 -8.46 5.21
N PRO A 255 7.70 -7.22 5.58
CA PRO A 255 6.64 -6.48 4.90
C PRO A 255 7.10 -5.95 3.53
N ALA A 256 6.14 -5.48 2.70
CA ALA A 256 6.43 -4.92 1.39
C ALA A 256 7.27 -3.63 1.43
N MET A 257 7.11 -2.85 2.48
CA MET A 257 7.87 -1.62 2.75
C MET A 257 7.85 -1.27 4.24
N ALA A 258 8.88 -0.60 4.73
CA ALA A 258 8.99 -0.12 6.13
C ALA A 258 10.18 0.85 6.28
N PRO A 259 10.10 1.79 7.27
CA PRO A 259 8.90 2.16 8.01
C PRO A 259 7.97 3.03 7.18
N CYS A 260 6.68 3.09 7.53
CA CYS A 260 5.67 3.87 6.81
C CYS A 260 4.97 4.87 7.72
N ALA A 261 5.76 5.51 8.59
CA ALA A 261 5.23 6.28 9.69
C ALA A 261 4.52 7.58 9.29
N ILE A 262 4.90 8.22 8.18
CA ILE A 262 4.22 9.42 7.65
C ILE A 262 2.94 8.98 6.94
N PHE A 263 3.04 8.06 5.99
CA PHE A 263 1.93 7.50 5.24
C PHE A 263 0.79 7.00 6.17
N ALA A 264 1.10 6.14 7.12
CA ALA A 264 0.09 5.60 8.02
C ALA A 264 -0.62 6.69 8.83
N ARG A 265 0.13 7.69 9.36
CA ARG A 265 -0.46 8.79 10.15
C ARG A 265 -1.37 9.67 9.32
N THR A 266 -0.95 10.05 8.13
CA THR A 266 -1.71 10.99 7.29
C THR A 266 -3.00 10.38 6.80
N TRP A 267 -3.00 9.10 6.35
CA TRP A 267 -4.21 8.40 5.93
C TRP A 267 -5.16 8.09 7.10
N VAL A 268 -4.64 7.71 8.27
CA VAL A 268 -5.48 7.53 9.47
C VAL A 268 -6.15 8.85 9.86
N LEU A 269 -5.40 9.94 9.95
CA LEU A 269 -5.96 11.26 10.27
C LEU A 269 -6.95 11.72 9.21
N TYR A 270 -6.67 11.46 7.93
CA TYR A 270 -7.56 11.80 6.83
C TYR A 270 -8.94 11.14 6.97
N TYR A 271 -8.97 9.82 7.13
CA TYR A 271 -10.26 9.11 7.24
C TYR A 271 -11.00 9.47 8.51
N LEU A 272 -10.33 9.54 9.66
CA LEU A 272 -10.98 9.95 10.92
C LEU A 272 -11.55 11.37 10.82
N TYR A 273 -10.86 12.31 10.13
CA TYR A 273 -11.39 13.64 9.83
C TYR A 273 -12.68 13.56 8.99
N GLN A 274 -12.66 12.77 7.90
CA GLN A 274 -13.84 12.59 7.04
C GLN A 274 -15.05 11.99 7.80
N GLY A 275 -14.77 11.17 8.81
CA GLY A 275 -15.78 10.59 9.69
C GLY A 275 -16.27 11.51 10.83
N GLY A 276 -15.68 12.71 11.00
CA GLY A 276 -15.99 13.61 12.12
C GLY A 276 -15.53 13.07 13.48
N LEU A 277 -14.45 12.27 13.53
CA LEU A 277 -14.00 11.53 14.71
C LEU A 277 -12.77 12.15 15.40
N LEU A 278 -12.36 13.35 15.02
CA LEU A 278 -11.18 14.01 15.61
C LEU A 278 -11.50 15.04 16.70
N ASP A 279 -12.75 15.44 16.84
CA ASP A 279 -13.17 16.43 17.82
C ASP A 279 -12.94 15.92 19.26
N ASP A 280 -12.62 16.84 20.17
CA ASP A 280 -12.36 16.57 21.59
C ASP A 280 -11.18 15.61 21.88
N ARG A 281 -10.22 15.46 20.94
CA ARG A 281 -9.07 14.54 21.01
C ARG A 281 -7.71 15.24 20.87
N GLU A 282 -7.59 16.52 21.21
CA GLU A 282 -6.37 17.32 20.98
C GLU A 282 -5.13 16.69 21.60
N ASP A 283 -5.25 16.08 22.80
CA ASP A 283 -4.11 15.45 23.46
C ASP A 283 -3.62 14.19 22.74
N LEU A 284 -4.52 13.41 22.14
CA LEU A 284 -4.17 12.24 21.32
C LEU A 284 -3.62 12.64 19.95
N LEU A 285 -4.12 13.73 19.37
CA LEU A 285 -3.72 14.20 18.05
C LEU A 285 -2.39 14.96 18.06
N ARG A 286 -2.07 15.66 19.15
CA ARG A 286 -0.86 16.48 19.28
C ARG A 286 0.45 15.73 18.97
N PRO A 287 0.67 14.48 19.41
CA PRO A 287 1.86 13.71 19.04
C PRO A 287 1.97 13.46 17.54
N HIS A 288 0.84 13.19 16.84
CA HIS A 288 0.83 12.95 15.39
C HIS A 288 1.19 14.20 14.61
N TYR A 289 0.55 15.34 14.89
CA TYR A 289 0.88 16.60 14.22
C TYR A 289 2.29 17.08 14.52
N ARG A 290 2.78 16.89 15.74
CA ARG A 290 4.18 17.16 16.10
C ARG A 290 5.11 16.31 15.24
N TYR A 291 4.85 15.02 15.15
CA TYR A 291 5.65 14.09 14.34
C TYR A 291 5.71 14.53 12.87
N LEU A 292 4.60 14.86 12.25
CA LEU A 292 4.55 15.33 10.87
C LEU A 292 5.33 16.64 10.67
N ARG A 293 5.25 17.56 11.62
CA ARG A 293 6.01 18.83 11.58
C ARG A 293 7.51 18.64 11.75
N GLU A 294 7.93 17.77 12.66
CA GLU A 294 9.34 17.49 12.93
C GLU A 294 10.04 16.83 11.74
N HIS A 295 9.29 16.11 10.90
CA HIS A 295 9.80 15.45 9.69
C HIS A 295 9.46 16.18 8.39
N TRP A 296 8.88 17.37 8.49
CA TRP A 296 8.65 18.21 7.32
C TRP A 296 9.94 18.81 6.80
N HIS A 297 10.17 18.74 5.49
CA HIS A 297 11.30 19.33 4.79
C HIS A 297 10.82 20.36 3.74
N PRO A 298 11.64 21.35 3.35
CA PRO A 298 11.26 22.35 2.35
C PRO A 298 10.85 21.76 0.98
N GLY A 299 11.28 20.54 0.66
CA GLY A 299 10.92 19.82 -0.56
C GLY A 299 9.69 18.91 -0.42
N GLY A 300 9.06 18.85 0.75
CA GLY A 300 8.01 17.91 1.08
C GLY A 300 8.48 16.69 1.87
N VAL A 301 7.70 15.63 1.87
CA VAL A 301 7.96 14.37 2.58
C VAL A 301 7.64 13.16 1.70
N GLY A 302 8.20 12.00 2.02
CA GLY A 302 7.78 10.70 1.50
C GLY A 302 7.06 9.87 2.56
N PHE A 303 6.79 8.60 2.29
CA PHE A 303 6.03 7.71 3.19
C PHE A 303 6.69 7.48 4.56
N SER A 304 7.96 7.80 4.70
CA SER A 304 8.74 7.72 5.96
C SER A 304 9.63 8.94 6.14
N PRO A 305 10.13 9.21 7.37
CA PRO A 305 11.06 10.30 7.64
C PRO A 305 12.37 10.25 6.84
N TYR A 306 12.74 9.06 6.41
CA TYR A 306 14.01 8.80 5.72
C TYR A 306 13.86 8.81 4.20
N MET A 307 12.62 8.67 3.70
CA MET A 307 12.35 8.58 2.27
C MET A 307 12.40 9.96 1.61
N PHE A 308 12.86 10.00 0.36
CA PHE A 308 12.78 11.22 -0.44
C PHE A 308 11.31 11.62 -0.70
N PRO A 309 11.06 12.94 -0.87
CA PRO A 309 9.71 13.44 -1.03
C PRO A 309 8.99 12.92 -2.27
N ASP A 310 7.68 12.79 -2.17
CA ASP A 310 6.76 12.58 -3.27
C ASP A 310 5.53 13.50 -3.14
N SER A 311 4.73 13.62 -4.20
CA SER A 311 3.59 14.53 -4.19
C SER A 311 2.42 14.01 -3.36
N ASP A 312 2.28 12.71 -3.20
CA ASP A 312 1.16 12.06 -2.52
C ASP A 312 1.27 12.22 -0.99
N ASP A 313 2.37 11.73 -0.41
CA ASP A 313 2.63 11.89 1.03
C ASP A 313 2.80 13.36 1.43
N THR A 314 3.40 14.18 0.54
CA THR A 314 3.50 15.64 0.74
C THR A 314 2.12 16.30 0.81
N SER A 315 1.22 16.00 -0.13
CA SER A 315 -0.13 16.60 -0.14
C SER A 315 -0.97 16.17 1.07
N MET A 316 -0.89 14.90 1.46
CA MET A 316 -1.61 14.38 2.62
C MET A 316 -1.06 14.95 3.94
N THR A 317 0.24 15.17 4.03
CA THR A 317 0.85 15.84 5.20
C THR A 317 0.43 17.30 5.30
N LEU A 318 0.48 18.03 4.19
CA LEU A 318 0.00 19.43 4.11
C LEU A 318 -1.47 19.52 4.51
N LEU A 319 -2.30 18.63 3.98
CA LEU A 319 -3.73 18.59 4.28
C LEU A 319 -3.99 18.34 5.78
N ALA A 320 -3.30 17.37 6.37
CA ALA A 320 -3.43 17.05 7.80
C ALA A 320 -3.02 18.25 8.68
N LEU A 321 -1.88 18.86 8.39
CA LEU A 321 -1.38 20.01 9.15
C LEU A 321 -2.25 21.26 8.95
N HIS A 322 -2.71 21.52 7.72
CA HIS A 322 -3.61 22.65 7.43
C HIS A 322 -4.94 22.53 8.18
N ARG A 323 -5.57 21.33 8.14
CA ARG A 323 -6.82 21.05 8.89
C ARG A 323 -6.65 21.18 10.41
N ALA A 324 -5.45 20.94 10.92
CA ALA A 324 -5.09 21.16 12.32
C ALA A 324 -4.75 22.64 12.65
N GLY A 325 -4.90 23.56 11.69
CA GLY A 325 -4.70 24.99 11.90
C GLY A 325 -3.24 25.45 11.81
N TYR A 326 -2.32 24.61 11.31
CA TYR A 326 -0.95 25.03 11.09
C TYR A 326 -0.82 25.83 9.78
N ASP A 327 0.03 26.85 9.83
CA ASP A 327 0.45 27.58 8.63
C ASP A 327 1.46 26.71 7.87
N VAL A 328 1.10 26.29 6.66
CA VAL A 328 1.89 25.40 5.80
C VAL A 328 1.95 25.94 4.38
N ASP A 329 3.07 25.70 3.70
CA ASP A 329 3.32 26.11 2.32
C ASP A 329 3.31 24.90 1.38
N GLY A 330 2.33 24.84 0.48
CA GLY A 330 2.17 23.80 -0.54
C GLY A 330 3.00 24.01 -1.81
N THR A 331 3.81 25.06 -1.89
CA THR A 331 4.67 25.33 -3.07
C THR A 331 5.48 24.12 -3.55
N PRO A 332 6.00 23.23 -2.67
CA PRO A 332 6.72 22.03 -3.10
C PRO A 332 5.94 21.14 -4.06
N LEU A 333 4.60 21.09 -3.96
CA LEU A 333 3.76 20.30 -4.86
C LEU A 333 3.87 20.74 -6.32
N LEU A 334 4.15 22.03 -6.59
CA LEU A 334 4.28 22.55 -7.95
C LEU A 334 5.47 21.96 -8.72
N ALA A 335 6.48 21.40 -8.03
CA ALA A 335 7.60 20.71 -8.66
C ALA A 335 7.17 19.41 -9.40
N TYR A 336 6.05 18.83 -8.99
CA TYR A 336 5.50 17.60 -9.58
C TYR A 336 4.54 17.89 -10.74
N GLU A 337 4.27 19.15 -11.07
CA GLU A 337 3.36 19.52 -12.14
C GLU A 337 3.90 19.09 -13.50
N ARG A 338 3.03 18.49 -14.32
CA ARG A 338 3.26 18.12 -15.72
C ARG A 338 2.22 18.83 -16.59
N ASP A 339 2.28 18.64 -17.90
CA ASP A 339 1.38 19.33 -18.83
C ASP A 339 -0.10 19.09 -18.48
N GLU A 340 -0.49 17.85 -18.20
CA GLU A 340 -1.88 17.44 -18.04
C GLU A 340 -2.27 16.94 -16.64
N HIS A 341 -1.31 16.64 -15.77
CA HIS A 341 -1.51 16.06 -14.44
C HIS A 341 -0.36 16.45 -13.49
N PHE A 342 -0.38 15.91 -12.27
CA PHE A 342 0.75 15.92 -11.34
C PHE A 342 1.32 14.51 -11.23
N ALA A 343 2.64 14.38 -11.37
CA ALA A 343 3.35 13.14 -11.13
C ALA A 343 3.50 12.89 -9.63
N VAL A 344 3.59 11.62 -9.21
CA VAL A 344 3.97 11.28 -7.83
C VAL A 344 5.47 11.44 -7.64
N PHE A 345 6.25 10.97 -8.62
CA PHE A 345 7.72 11.00 -8.61
C PHE A 345 8.28 11.62 -9.90
N GLU A 346 9.54 12.04 -9.85
CA GLU A 346 10.19 12.72 -10.97
C GLU A 346 10.17 11.93 -12.29
N TYR A 347 10.48 10.62 -12.23
CA TYR A 347 10.61 9.73 -13.40
C TYR A 347 9.42 8.76 -13.51
N GLU A 348 8.21 9.29 -13.43
CA GLU A 348 7.00 8.49 -13.46
C GLU A 348 6.45 8.34 -14.89
N LEU A 349 6.08 7.10 -15.28
CA LEU A 349 5.39 6.81 -16.53
C LEU A 349 3.87 6.68 -16.38
N HIS A 350 3.41 6.29 -15.21
CA HIS A 350 1.99 6.02 -14.94
C HIS A 350 1.49 6.94 -13.84
N PRO A 351 0.78 8.03 -14.17
CA PRO A 351 0.24 8.95 -13.19
C PRO A 351 -0.81 8.30 -12.31
N SER A 352 -0.98 8.81 -11.10
CA SER A 352 -1.96 8.34 -10.12
C SER A 352 -3.17 9.27 -10.06
N ILE A 353 -4.36 8.67 -10.06
CA ILE A 353 -5.62 9.39 -9.84
C ILE A 353 -5.71 9.86 -8.40
N SER A 354 -5.45 8.97 -7.43
CA SER A 354 -5.57 9.32 -6.01
C SER A 354 -4.59 10.41 -5.60
N ALA A 355 -3.34 10.37 -6.03
CA ALA A 355 -2.37 11.42 -5.72
C ALA A 355 -2.80 12.79 -6.28
N ASN A 356 -3.33 12.85 -7.50
CA ASN A 356 -3.89 14.10 -8.04
C ASN A 356 -5.09 14.61 -7.23
N LEU A 357 -5.96 13.70 -6.75
CA LEU A 357 -7.08 14.05 -5.89
C LEU A 357 -6.62 14.56 -4.52
N HIS A 358 -5.58 13.98 -3.94
CA HIS A 358 -5.01 14.45 -2.67
C HIS A 358 -4.40 15.86 -2.80
N ILE A 359 -3.76 16.17 -3.94
CA ILE A 359 -3.31 17.54 -4.24
C ILE A 359 -4.52 18.50 -4.36
N LEU A 360 -5.63 18.06 -4.96
CA LEU A 360 -6.86 18.86 -5.05
C LEU A 360 -7.43 19.15 -3.65
N GLU A 361 -7.40 18.21 -2.73
CA GLU A 361 -7.83 18.41 -1.35
C GLU A 361 -6.87 19.34 -0.57
N ALA A 362 -5.58 19.31 -0.87
CA ALA A 362 -4.57 20.20 -0.29
C ALA A 362 -4.50 21.59 -0.96
N LEU A 363 -5.41 21.91 -1.87
CA LEU A 363 -5.41 23.11 -2.72
C LEU A 363 -5.26 24.43 -1.92
N GLU A 364 -5.86 24.50 -0.73
CA GLU A 364 -5.80 25.70 0.10
C GLU A 364 -4.39 25.99 0.67
N THR A 365 -3.49 25.02 0.64
CA THR A 365 -2.08 25.20 1.03
C THR A 365 -1.22 25.83 -0.07
N LEU A 366 -1.69 25.80 -1.33
CA LEU A 366 -0.99 26.38 -2.48
C LEU A 366 -1.08 27.92 -2.49
N PRO A 367 -0.13 28.60 -3.16
CA PRO A 367 -0.25 30.03 -3.43
C PRO A 367 -1.57 30.34 -4.15
N ARG A 368 -2.24 31.41 -3.73
CA ARG A 368 -3.57 31.78 -4.29
C ARG A 368 -3.57 31.94 -5.80
N SER A 369 -2.46 32.42 -6.39
CA SER A 369 -2.27 32.57 -7.84
C SER A 369 -2.38 31.23 -8.61
N ASP A 370 -2.06 30.10 -7.98
CA ASP A 370 -1.97 28.79 -8.62
C ASP A 370 -3.22 27.94 -8.42
N ARG A 371 -3.99 28.20 -7.37
CA ARG A 371 -5.13 27.35 -6.96
C ARG A 371 -6.13 27.09 -8.07
N GLN A 372 -6.54 28.11 -8.83
CA GLN A 372 -7.51 27.91 -9.91
C GLN A 372 -6.94 27.04 -11.03
N ARG A 373 -5.72 27.34 -11.46
CA ARG A 373 -5.04 26.60 -12.53
C ARG A 373 -4.83 25.13 -12.16
N VAL A 374 -4.34 24.89 -10.94
CA VAL A 374 -4.10 23.53 -10.40
C VAL A 374 -5.43 22.76 -10.29
N ARG A 375 -6.46 23.40 -9.70
CA ARG A 375 -7.79 22.81 -9.58
C ARG A 375 -8.34 22.37 -10.94
N ASP A 376 -8.34 23.27 -11.91
CA ASP A 376 -8.94 23.03 -13.22
C ASP A 376 -8.16 21.92 -13.96
N LYS A 377 -6.83 21.93 -13.92
CA LYS A 377 -5.98 20.85 -14.46
C LYS A 377 -6.30 19.49 -13.87
N ILE A 378 -6.39 19.37 -12.54
CA ILE A 378 -6.65 18.10 -11.87
C ILE A 378 -8.07 17.60 -12.19
N ILE A 379 -9.07 18.48 -12.16
CA ILE A 379 -10.45 18.12 -12.50
C ILE A 379 -10.52 17.59 -13.94
N ASP A 380 -9.91 18.28 -14.90
CA ASP A 380 -9.91 17.86 -16.31
C ASP A 380 -9.19 16.50 -16.47
N TYR A 381 -8.05 16.32 -15.83
CA TYR A 381 -7.33 15.05 -15.82
C TYR A 381 -8.19 13.91 -15.25
N VAL A 382 -8.74 14.08 -14.05
CA VAL A 382 -9.53 13.05 -13.37
C VAL A 382 -10.76 12.65 -14.20
N PHE A 383 -11.48 13.60 -14.79
CA PHE A 383 -12.63 13.27 -15.61
C PHE A 383 -12.27 12.64 -16.96
N ARG A 384 -11.11 12.96 -17.53
CA ARG A 384 -10.60 12.31 -18.74
C ARG A 384 -10.30 10.81 -18.50
N GLU A 385 -9.74 10.49 -17.33
CA GLU A 385 -9.38 9.12 -16.95
C GLU A 385 -10.57 8.29 -16.43
N ARG A 386 -11.76 8.90 -16.26
CA ARG A 386 -12.95 8.17 -15.80
C ARG A 386 -13.37 7.12 -16.82
N ARG A 387 -13.48 5.90 -16.37
CA ARG A 387 -13.96 4.78 -17.18
C ARG A 387 -15.42 4.94 -17.57
N PRO A 388 -15.88 4.37 -18.71
CA PRO A 388 -17.27 4.50 -19.18
C PRO A 388 -18.32 4.10 -18.14
N GLY A 389 -18.02 3.15 -17.24
CA GLY A 389 -18.88 2.74 -16.14
C GLY A 389 -19.01 3.75 -15.00
N GLY A 390 -18.24 4.85 -14.99
CA GLY A 390 -18.31 5.86 -13.96
C GLY A 390 -17.31 5.68 -12.79
N TYR A 391 -16.35 4.78 -12.91
CA TYR A 391 -15.33 4.49 -11.92
C TYR A 391 -13.93 4.84 -12.42
N TRP A 392 -12.95 4.82 -11.50
CA TRP A 392 -11.54 5.03 -11.81
C TRP A 392 -10.70 3.81 -11.43
N VAL A 393 -9.52 3.76 -12.02
CA VAL A 393 -8.46 2.79 -11.76
C VAL A 393 -7.25 3.55 -11.26
N ASP A 394 -6.54 3.02 -10.28
CA ASP A 394 -5.30 3.62 -9.78
C ASP A 394 -4.22 2.57 -9.54
N LYS A 395 -2.96 2.99 -9.64
CA LYS A 395 -1.82 2.08 -9.47
C LYS A 395 -1.54 1.69 -8.01
N TRP A 396 -2.08 2.46 -7.06
CA TRP A 396 -1.83 2.25 -5.62
C TRP A 396 -2.79 1.28 -4.96
N HIS A 397 -3.84 0.84 -5.69
CA HIS A 397 -4.84 -0.02 -5.11
C HIS A 397 -5.41 -1.03 -6.12
N GLY A 398 -5.46 -2.31 -5.75
CA GLY A 398 -5.99 -3.39 -6.59
C GLY A 398 -7.51 -3.39 -6.76
N SER A 399 -8.22 -2.47 -6.12
CA SER A 399 -9.68 -2.32 -6.25
C SER A 399 -10.05 -0.97 -6.86
N VAL A 400 -11.02 -0.97 -7.74
CA VAL A 400 -11.59 0.24 -8.36
C VAL A 400 -12.41 1.08 -7.37
N TYR A 401 -12.81 0.52 -6.22
CA TYR A 401 -13.58 1.24 -5.21
C TYR A 401 -12.77 2.31 -4.50
N TYR A 402 -11.46 2.10 -4.26
CA TYR A 402 -10.59 3.09 -3.63
C TYR A 402 -10.50 4.39 -4.44
N PRO A 403 -9.99 4.41 -5.69
CA PRO A 403 -9.87 5.66 -6.44
C PRO A 403 -11.23 6.29 -6.76
N THR A 404 -12.29 5.49 -6.90
CA THR A 404 -13.63 6.01 -7.13
C THR A 404 -14.16 6.73 -5.89
N SER A 405 -13.92 6.18 -4.70
CA SER A 405 -14.29 6.81 -3.43
C SER A 405 -13.51 8.09 -3.18
N GLN A 406 -12.19 8.09 -3.45
CA GLN A 406 -11.37 9.29 -3.36
C GLN A 406 -11.86 10.39 -4.31
N ALA A 407 -12.21 10.02 -5.56
CA ALA A 407 -12.75 10.97 -6.53
C ALA A 407 -14.09 11.58 -6.07
N LEU A 408 -14.97 10.77 -5.50
CA LEU A 408 -16.25 11.28 -4.94
C LEU A 408 -16.01 12.27 -3.81
N MET A 409 -15.13 11.96 -2.86
CA MET A 409 -14.85 12.82 -1.71
C MET A 409 -14.17 14.14 -2.15
N ALA A 410 -13.10 14.06 -2.92
CA ALA A 410 -12.34 15.24 -3.34
C ALA A 410 -13.10 16.15 -4.31
N LEU A 411 -13.98 15.59 -5.16
CA LEU A 411 -14.77 16.36 -6.13
C LEU A 411 -16.10 16.88 -5.59
N LEU A 412 -16.54 16.45 -4.41
CA LEU A 412 -17.80 16.94 -3.82
C LEU A 412 -17.85 18.49 -3.71
N PRO A 413 -16.80 19.21 -3.25
CA PRO A 413 -16.83 20.67 -3.21
C PRO A 413 -16.67 21.36 -4.58
N HIS A 414 -16.20 20.67 -5.61
CA HIS A 414 -15.78 21.27 -6.87
C HIS A 414 -16.69 20.96 -8.07
N ALA A 415 -17.13 19.73 -8.20
CA ALA A 415 -17.88 19.25 -9.36
C ALA A 415 -18.95 18.19 -9.02
N PRO A 416 -19.77 18.37 -7.96
CA PRO A 416 -20.69 17.34 -7.50
C PRO A 416 -21.71 16.92 -8.57
N ASN A 417 -22.17 17.86 -9.41
CA ASN A 417 -23.15 17.60 -10.49
C ASN A 417 -22.64 16.70 -11.63
N ARG A 418 -21.33 16.35 -11.65
CA ARG A 418 -20.73 15.45 -12.63
C ARG A 418 -20.60 14.01 -12.10
N MET A 419 -21.05 13.75 -10.86
CA MET A 419 -20.80 12.49 -10.15
C MET A 419 -21.96 11.48 -10.20
N ASP A 420 -23.10 11.84 -10.79
CA ASP A 420 -24.29 10.96 -10.86
C ASP A 420 -23.99 9.56 -11.39
N VAL A 421 -23.19 9.45 -12.46
CA VAL A 421 -22.82 8.15 -13.04
C VAL A 421 -22.03 7.30 -12.04
N SER A 422 -21.09 7.92 -11.31
CA SER A 422 -20.26 7.23 -10.33
C SER A 422 -21.06 6.81 -9.09
N LEU A 423 -21.95 7.68 -8.60
CA LEU A 423 -22.86 7.35 -7.50
C LEU A 423 -23.79 6.19 -7.86
N ASN A 424 -24.40 6.22 -9.06
CA ASN A 424 -25.27 5.16 -9.54
C ASN A 424 -24.48 3.85 -9.72
N TRP A 425 -23.24 3.92 -10.22
CA TRP A 425 -22.39 2.74 -10.34
C TRP A 425 -22.11 2.11 -8.98
N LEU A 426 -21.72 2.89 -7.97
CA LEU A 426 -21.51 2.38 -6.62
C LEU A 426 -22.77 1.70 -6.07
N LEU A 427 -23.93 2.36 -6.17
CA LEU A 427 -25.20 1.79 -5.70
C LEU A 427 -25.56 0.49 -6.43
N SER A 428 -25.30 0.41 -7.74
CA SER A 428 -25.62 -0.76 -8.58
C SER A 428 -24.71 -1.96 -8.34
N THR A 429 -23.51 -1.74 -7.78
CA THR A 429 -22.52 -2.79 -7.51
C THR A 429 -22.55 -3.30 -6.07
N GLN A 430 -23.48 -2.80 -5.23
CA GLN A 430 -23.69 -3.33 -3.89
C GLN A 430 -24.16 -4.78 -3.93
N ARG A 431 -23.56 -5.63 -3.14
CA ARG A 431 -23.96 -7.02 -2.99
C ARG A 431 -25.22 -7.14 -2.10
N THR A 432 -25.91 -8.25 -2.18
CA THR A 432 -27.18 -8.46 -1.48
C THR A 432 -27.06 -8.38 0.05
N GLU A 433 -25.91 -8.74 0.60
CA GLU A 433 -25.59 -8.64 2.03
C GLU A 433 -25.18 -7.22 2.45
N GLY A 434 -25.10 -6.26 1.52
CA GLY A 434 -24.79 -4.87 1.80
C GLY A 434 -23.32 -4.48 1.61
N SER A 435 -22.45 -5.42 1.23
CA SER A 435 -21.02 -5.18 1.03
C SER A 435 -20.65 -4.74 -0.38
N TRP A 436 -19.40 -4.29 -0.52
CA TRP A 436 -18.68 -4.16 -1.80
C TRP A 436 -17.39 -4.97 -1.74
N GLY A 437 -16.85 -5.28 -2.93
CA GLY A 437 -15.58 -5.93 -3.08
C GLY A 437 -15.30 -6.34 -4.52
N GLN A 438 -14.09 -6.00 -4.99
CA GLN A 438 -13.60 -6.31 -6.34
C GLN A 438 -13.47 -7.83 -6.56
N TYR A 439 -12.79 -8.50 -5.64
CA TYR A 439 -12.51 -9.93 -5.70
C TYR A 439 -13.45 -10.73 -4.78
N ALA A 440 -13.66 -10.24 -3.59
CA ALA A 440 -14.52 -10.80 -2.56
C ALA A 440 -15.11 -9.67 -1.72
N PRO A 441 -16.19 -9.88 -0.95
CA PRO A 441 -16.69 -8.89 0.00
C PRO A 441 -15.60 -8.52 1.02
N THR A 442 -15.32 -7.21 1.20
CA THR A 442 -14.36 -6.74 2.20
C THR A 442 -14.95 -5.61 3.06
N ALA A 443 -14.48 -5.52 4.30
CA ALA A 443 -14.82 -4.40 5.18
C ALA A 443 -14.23 -3.08 4.65
N GLU A 444 -13.00 -3.13 4.14
CA GLU A 444 -12.32 -1.97 3.56
C GLU A 444 -13.11 -1.34 2.41
N GLU A 445 -13.40 -2.13 1.36
CA GLU A 445 -14.11 -1.61 0.18
C GLU A 445 -15.52 -1.17 0.53
N THR A 446 -16.17 -1.86 1.47
CA THR A 446 -17.50 -1.46 1.97
C THR A 446 -17.43 -0.12 2.68
N ALA A 447 -16.44 0.12 3.54
CA ALA A 447 -16.24 1.38 4.23
C ALA A 447 -15.86 2.51 3.27
N LEU A 448 -14.94 2.24 2.31
CA LEU A 448 -14.54 3.17 1.26
C LEU A 448 -15.75 3.66 0.44
N VAL A 449 -16.71 2.78 0.14
CA VAL A 449 -17.92 3.17 -0.60
C VAL A 449 -18.95 3.84 0.29
N LEU A 450 -19.17 3.34 1.50
CA LEU A 450 -20.16 3.90 2.42
C LEU A 450 -19.85 5.36 2.76
N LEU A 451 -18.58 5.69 3.00
CA LEU A 451 -18.17 7.03 3.43
C LEU A 451 -18.57 8.14 2.44
N PRO A 452 -18.21 8.12 1.15
CA PRO A 452 -18.66 9.13 0.20
C PRO A 452 -20.17 9.11 -0.04
N LEU A 453 -20.83 7.96 -0.03
CA LEU A 453 -22.29 7.91 -0.17
C LEU A 453 -23.00 8.65 0.99
N LEU A 454 -22.48 8.56 2.21
CA LEU A 454 -22.98 9.31 3.36
C LEU A 454 -22.72 10.82 3.21
N LEU A 455 -21.53 11.22 2.74
CA LEU A 455 -21.19 12.62 2.48
C LEU A 455 -22.14 13.24 1.45
N TYR A 456 -22.41 12.55 0.33
CA TYR A 456 -23.38 12.99 -0.67
C TYR A 456 -24.81 13.04 -0.12
N HIS A 457 -25.21 12.06 0.68
CA HIS A 457 -26.52 12.08 1.34
C HIS A 457 -26.66 13.30 2.24
N ARG A 458 -25.65 13.62 3.06
CA ARG A 458 -25.62 14.82 3.92
C ARG A 458 -25.62 16.13 3.13
N ALA A 459 -25.03 16.13 1.96
CA ALA A 459 -25.06 17.26 1.02
C ALA A 459 -26.41 17.41 0.28
N GLY A 460 -27.41 16.57 0.59
CA GLY A 460 -28.78 16.66 0.05
C GLY A 460 -28.99 15.87 -1.25
N TRP A 461 -28.05 15.02 -1.66
CA TRP A 461 -28.21 14.17 -2.83
C TRP A 461 -29.17 13.01 -2.54
N PRO A 462 -29.96 12.53 -3.53
CA PRO A 462 -30.99 11.51 -3.35
C PRO A 462 -30.41 10.10 -3.21
N ILE A 463 -29.49 9.90 -2.26
CA ILE A 463 -28.94 8.59 -1.94
C ILE A 463 -29.93 7.79 -1.09
N PRO A 464 -30.38 6.59 -1.54
CA PRO A 464 -31.33 5.78 -0.78
C PRO A 464 -30.73 5.33 0.57
N GLN A 465 -31.53 5.35 1.63
CA GLN A 465 -31.07 4.97 2.99
C GLN A 465 -30.82 3.46 3.14
N GLN A 466 -31.57 2.63 2.40
CA GLN A 466 -31.45 1.18 2.56
C GLN A 466 -30.05 0.64 2.23
N PRO A 467 -29.39 1.00 1.11
CA PRO A 467 -28.01 0.63 0.84
C PRO A 467 -27.04 1.04 1.93
N LEU A 468 -27.18 2.26 2.46
CA LEU A 468 -26.33 2.78 3.54
C LEU A 468 -26.47 1.95 4.81
N ARG A 469 -27.72 1.61 5.20
CA ARG A 469 -28.01 0.78 6.36
C ARG A 469 -27.47 -0.65 6.22
N LEU A 470 -27.61 -1.26 5.05
CA LEU A 470 -27.09 -2.60 4.80
C LEU A 470 -25.55 -2.61 4.90
N ALA A 471 -24.88 -1.60 4.35
CA ALA A 471 -23.44 -1.45 4.45
C ALA A 471 -22.95 -1.30 5.89
N ALA A 472 -23.58 -0.42 6.65
CA ALA A 472 -23.23 -0.24 8.07
C ALA A 472 -23.44 -1.52 8.89
N ARG A 473 -24.52 -2.28 8.65
CA ARG A 473 -24.73 -3.60 9.27
C ARG A 473 -23.65 -4.61 8.89
N TYR A 474 -23.27 -4.64 7.63
CA TYR A 474 -22.18 -5.51 7.18
C TYR A 474 -20.88 -5.19 7.92
N LEU A 475 -20.50 -3.90 8.01
CA LEU A 475 -19.30 -3.48 8.74
C LEU A 475 -19.35 -3.89 10.20
N LEU A 476 -20.45 -3.66 10.90
CA LEU A 476 -20.61 -4.06 12.31
C LEU A 476 -20.50 -5.57 12.51
N SER A 477 -21.08 -6.36 11.62
CA SER A 477 -21.05 -7.82 11.71
C SER A 477 -19.66 -8.40 11.40
N ASN A 478 -18.79 -7.67 10.71
CA ASN A 478 -17.46 -8.10 10.27
C ASN A 478 -16.31 -7.39 10.99
N GLN A 479 -16.58 -6.58 12.02
CA GLN A 479 -15.55 -5.91 12.84
C GLN A 479 -14.66 -6.86 13.65
N GLY A 480 -15.03 -8.12 13.78
CA GLY A 480 -14.28 -9.12 14.55
C GLY A 480 -13.24 -9.90 13.75
N SER A 481 -13.00 -9.60 12.48
CA SER A 481 -11.88 -10.16 11.76
C SER A 481 -10.58 -9.65 12.37
N CYS A 482 -9.68 -10.58 12.72
CA CYS A 482 -8.36 -10.26 13.22
C CYS A 482 -7.64 -9.36 12.19
N GLU A 483 -6.79 -8.44 12.64
CA GLU A 483 -5.96 -7.59 11.75
C GLU A 483 -5.14 -8.44 10.74
N GLN A 484 -4.90 -9.70 11.04
CA GLN A 484 -4.26 -10.67 10.16
C GLN A 484 -5.16 -11.16 9.02
N ASP A 485 -6.46 -10.87 9.05
CA ASP A 485 -7.45 -11.34 8.07
C ASP A 485 -7.84 -10.27 7.04
N TYR A 486 -7.23 -9.08 7.08
CA TYR A 486 -7.48 -8.06 6.05
C TYR A 486 -6.98 -8.54 4.68
N THR A 487 -7.83 -8.33 3.67
CA THR A 487 -7.52 -8.64 2.28
C THR A 487 -6.47 -7.64 1.76
N GLU A 488 -5.44 -8.14 1.12
CA GLU A 488 -4.38 -7.33 0.56
C GLU A 488 -4.88 -6.68 -0.75
N LEU A 489 -5.04 -5.36 -0.74
CA LEU A 489 -5.52 -4.57 -1.89
C LEU A 489 -4.63 -3.36 -2.18
N TRP A 490 -3.81 -2.91 -1.24
CA TRP A 490 -2.84 -1.84 -1.45
C TRP A 490 -1.63 -2.35 -2.21
N THR A 491 -1.12 -1.52 -3.11
CA THR A 491 -0.10 -1.92 -4.07
C THR A 491 1.24 -1.28 -3.76
N ALA A 492 2.23 -2.13 -3.48
CA ALA A 492 3.65 -1.84 -3.57
C ALA A 492 4.24 -2.71 -4.70
N LYS A 493 5.45 -3.26 -4.55
CA LYS A 493 5.95 -4.31 -5.48
C LYS A 493 5.03 -5.53 -5.49
N VAL A 494 4.41 -5.80 -4.37
CA VAL A 494 3.36 -6.80 -4.15
C VAL A 494 2.18 -6.18 -3.42
N LEU A 495 1.09 -6.90 -3.28
CA LEU A 495 -0.04 -6.40 -2.50
C LEU A 495 0.23 -6.52 -0.99
N TYR A 496 -0.33 -5.58 -0.24
CA TYR A 496 -0.31 -5.55 1.22
C TYR A 496 -1.61 -4.98 1.79
N ALA A 497 -1.82 -5.13 3.10
CA ALA A 497 -2.97 -4.59 3.80
C ALA A 497 -2.48 -3.67 4.95
N PRO A 498 -2.69 -2.34 4.85
CA PRO A 498 -2.35 -1.39 5.92
C PRO A 498 -3.44 -1.38 7.00
N SER A 499 -3.30 -2.24 8.01
CA SER A 499 -4.34 -2.51 9.02
C SER A 499 -4.87 -1.25 9.71
N SER A 500 -4.01 -0.31 10.08
CA SER A 500 -4.40 0.96 10.72
C SER A 500 -5.25 1.84 9.80
N ILE A 501 -4.94 1.88 8.50
CA ILE A 501 -5.70 2.65 7.49
C ILE A 501 -7.05 2.00 7.24
N ILE A 502 -7.08 0.67 7.05
CA ILE A 502 -8.34 -0.09 6.87
C ILE A 502 -9.26 0.10 8.09
N ARG A 503 -8.68 0.05 9.29
CA ARG A 503 -9.41 0.31 10.54
C ARG A 503 -9.95 1.73 10.59
N SER A 504 -9.15 2.73 10.22
CA SER A 504 -9.56 4.14 10.25
C SER A 504 -10.73 4.45 9.30
N VAL A 505 -10.71 3.94 8.06
CA VAL A 505 -11.83 4.15 7.12
C VAL A 505 -13.10 3.42 7.58
N THR A 506 -12.95 2.25 8.20
CA THR A 506 -14.10 1.51 8.78
C THR A 506 -14.75 2.29 9.92
N LEU A 507 -13.93 2.81 10.85
CA LEU A 507 -14.41 3.65 11.95
C LEU A 507 -15.06 4.94 11.43
N ALA A 508 -14.43 5.60 10.45
CA ALA A 508 -14.95 6.82 9.82
C ALA A 508 -16.31 6.61 9.17
N ALA A 509 -16.49 5.54 8.42
CA ALA A 509 -17.77 5.21 7.79
C ALA A 509 -18.88 4.92 8.82
N LEU A 510 -18.55 4.19 9.90
CA LEU A 510 -19.49 3.91 10.97
C LEU A 510 -19.83 5.15 11.80
N GLY A 511 -18.83 5.99 12.12
CA GLY A 511 -19.03 7.25 12.84
C GLY A 511 -19.93 8.21 12.08
N LEU A 512 -19.64 8.41 10.78
CA LEU A 512 -20.45 9.26 9.92
C LEU A 512 -21.88 8.72 9.75
N TYR A 513 -22.04 7.38 9.67
CA TYR A 513 -23.36 6.77 9.64
C TYR A 513 -24.15 7.06 10.92
N GLN A 514 -23.53 6.87 12.08
CA GLN A 514 -24.15 7.11 13.38
C GLN A 514 -24.55 8.58 13.56
N ASP A 515 -23.67 9.52 13.17
CA ASP A 515 -23.96 10.95 13.20
C ASP A 515 -25.10 11.35 12.25
N THR A 516 -25.29 10.63 11.15
CA THR A 516 -26.31 10.91 10.14
C THR A 516 -27.68 10.33 10.49
N PHE A 517 -27.74 9.12 11.05
CA PHE A 517 -28.99 8.36 11.23
C PHE A 517 -29.24 7.92 12.68
N GLY A 518 -28.32 8.12 13.60
CA GLY A 518 -28.37 7.54 14.93
C GLY A 518 -28.00 6.05 14.95
N ASP A 519 -28.34 5.38 16.03
CA ASP A 519 -28.03 3.96 16.20
C ASP A 519 -28.72 3.09 15.13
N LEU A 520 -28.04 2.03 14.73
CA LEU A 520 -28.62 0.97 13.89
C LEU A 520 -29.67 0.18 14.74
N GLY A 521 -30.91 0.57 14.62
CA GLY A 521 -32.04 -0.13 15.24
C GLY A 521 -32.30 -1.52 14.63
#